data_1c86d6f7325b4e3328a5eb5ccedd385d
#
_entry.id   1c86d6f7325b4e3328a5eb5ccedd385d
#
_cell.length_a   1.000
_cell.length_b   1.000
_cell.length_c   1.000
_cell.angle_alpha   90.00
_cell.angle_beta   90.00
_cell.angle_gamma   90.00
#
_symmetry.space_group_name_H-M   'P 1'
#
loop_
_entity.id
_entity.type
_entity.pdbx_description
1 polymer ?
#
loop_
_entity_poly.entity_id
_entity_poly.type
_entity_poly.pdbx_seq_one_letter_code
_entity_poly.pdbx_strand_id
1 'polypeptide(L)'
;MNRALFLLTFALMPFSAFPQTAKMGQANQVEIYLSEVPFESDAPAVILMSQGESKFFGNVFETTYFVRIKILTESGKEYGDARIRYYVGDKRYEEISGLKAQTVNYVNGIPEEIKVEKEGIFDVAMENGYQEVRITFPNVQVGSIIEYTYKKTDKNITFIDGWTFQQSIPTLFSKYQITMTPYLQYRTIGQGSNYANKVEKTDSNGTYSWTLRDQHSLKAEPFMKNYRDYVDRIEFQLTQYQTRSSTSGVEWEKVLNTWEALGDDMITYYTDKGFYRSNPIEKETLSVDLSGATQKEMAEKAYYYLRNNYQIEGEDYIYPNQSLNQLLKSKVGSPVEMMLTLMGILKSMGIKCDPVLIGSKGYGRSELVEYPFLNQFDEILLLTELDGSLQFLDLSDRMAPFGYVDLDKHVAGGLYLQKKQSKLIPIAIRHNSNMVHFSQLN
;
A
#
# COMPACT_ATOMS: atom_id res chain seq x y z
N MET A 1 -46.62 -15.50 -47.75
CA MET A 1 -45.94 -15.77 -46.46
C MET A 1 -44.62 -15.06 -46.47
N ASN A 2 -44.62 -13.81 -46.04
CA ASN A 2 -43.37 -12.97 -45.96
C ASN A 2 -42.85 -13.03 -44.54
N ARG A 3 -41.67 -13.66 -44.40
CA ARG A 3 -40.88 -13.59 -43.17
C ARG A 3 -40.06 -12.28 -43.23
N ALA A 4 -40.45 -11.29 -42.47
CA ALA A 4 -39.67 -10.09 -42.21
C ALA A 4 -38.47 -10.46 -41.30
N LEU A 5 -37.24 -10.36 -41.85
CA LEU A 5 -36.01 -10.48 -41.13
C LEU A 5 -35.75 -9.17 -40.40
N PHE A 6 -35.96 -9.13 -39.09
CA PHE A 6 -35.52 -8.00 -38.25
C PHE A 6 -34.01 -8.12 -38.04
N LEU A 7 -33.25 -7.41 -38.83
CA LEU A 7 -31.84 -7.11 -38.56
C LEU A 7 -31.78 -6.08 -37.42
N LEU A 8 -31.48 -6.56 -36.23
CA LEU A 8 -31.08 -5.68 -35.11
C LEU A 8 -29.71 -5.10 -35.45
N THR A 9 -29.66 -3.90 -35.99
CA THR A 9 -28.43 -3.10 -36.06
C THR A 9 -28.11 -2.64 -34.65
N PHE A 10 -27.15 -3.31 -34.00
CA PHE A 10 -26.48 -2.76 -32.82
C PHE A 10 -25.69 -1.54 -33.28
N ALA A 11 -26.30 -0.37 -33.14
CA ALA A 11 -25.60 0.90 -33.31
C ALA A 11 -24.50 0.95 -32.23
N LEU A 12 -23.28 1.11 -32.66
CA LEU A 12 -22.14 1.55 -31.81
C LEU A 12 -22.55 2.89 -31.17
N MET A 13 -23.21 2.83 -30.01
CA MET A 13 -23.43 4.04 -29.22
C MET A 13 -22.07 4.43 -28.60
N PRO A 14 -21.68 5.70 -28.74
CA PRO A 14 -20.48 6.16 -28.07
C PRO A 14 -20.66 6.00 -26.56
N PHE A 15 -19.73 5.34 -25.90
CA PHE A 15 -19.67 5.08 -24.45
C PHE A 15 -19.56 6.35 -23.59
N SER A 16 -19.88 7.53 -24.13
CA SER A 16 -19.84 8.83 -23.44
C SER A 16 -21.03 9.10 -22.50
N ALA A 17 -21.89 8.12 -22.23
CA ALA A 17 -23.14 8.30 -21.48
C ALA A 17 -23.09 7.99 -19.99
N PHE A 18 -21.90 7.87 -19.37
CA PHE A 18 -21.86 7.71 -17.90
C PHE A 18 -22.06 9.08 -17.23
N PRO A 19 -23.00 9.18 -16.27
CA PRO A 19 -23.26 10.45 -15.59
C PRO A 19 -22.02 10.91 -14.82
N GLN A 20 -21.71 12.20 -14.89
CA GLN A 20 -20.54 12.79 -14.21
C GLN A 20 -20.64 12.75 -12.66
N THR A 21 -21.81 12.53 -12.12
CA THR A 21 -22.07 12.42 -10.67
C THR A 21 -22.91 11.20 -10.36
N ALA A 22 -22.35 10.31 -9.57
CA ALA A 22 -23.05 9.11 -9.10
C ALA A 22 -24.04 9.44 -7.96
N LYS A 23 -25.24 8.84 -8.04
CA LYS A 23 -26.18 8.81 -6.92
C LYS A 23 -26.65 7.37 -6.71
N MET A 24 -26.72 6.95 -5.46
CA MET A 24 -27.23 5.63 -5.10
C MET A 24 -28.65 5.43 -5.64
N GLY A 25 -28.97 4.21 -6.09
CA GLY A 25 -30.26 3.84 -6.65
C GLY A 25 -30.54 4.38 -8.07
N GLN A 26 -29.61 5.11 -8.68
CA GLN A 26 -29.80 5.73 -10.00
C GLN A 26 -28.87 5.13 -11.05
N ALA A 27 -28.96 3.81 -11.28
CA ALA A 27 -28.33 3.17 -12.42
C ALA A 27 -29.07 3.53 -13.71
N ASN A 28 -28.32 3.77 -14.78
CA ASN A 28 -28.91 4.04 -16.08
C ASN A 28 -29.26 2.74 -16.83
N GLN A 29 -29.99 2.83 -17.93
CA GLN A 29 -30.43 1.64 -18.69
C GLN A 29 -29.25 0.80 -19.20
N VAL A 30 -28.14 1.42 -19.60
CA VAL A 30 -26.95 0.68 -20.06
C VAL A 30 -26.36 -0.16 -18.93
N GLU A 31 -26.26 0.41 -17.72
CA GLU A 31 -25.81 -0.29 -16.52
C GLU A 31 -26.76 -1.43 -16.11
N ILE A 32 -28.08 -1.18 -16.21
CA ILE A 32 -29.11 -2.16 -15.83
C ILE A 32 -29.08 -3.39 -16.75
N TYR A 33 -28.94 -3.19 -18.06
CA TYR A 33 -29.02 -4.28 -19.04
C TYR A 33 -27.66 -4.83 -19.47
N LEU A 34 -26.56 -4.35 -18.89
CA LEU A 34 -25.24 -4.88 -19.16
C LEU A 34 -25.16 -6.34 -18.70
N SER A 35 -24.91 -7.25 -19.64
CA SER A 35 -24.75 -8.69 -19.39
C SER A 35 -23.33 -9.19 -19.54
N GLU A 36 -22.49 -8.43 -20.25
CA GLU A 36 -21.07 -8.74 -20.46
C GLU A 36 -20.27 -7.45 -20.67
N VAL A 37 -18.97 -7.49 -20.43
CA VAL A 37 -18.06 -6.37 -20.68
C VAL A 37 -17.49 -6.53 -22.09
N PRO A 38 -17.67 -5.56 -23.03
CA PRO A 38 -17.27 -5.74 -24.44
C PRO A 38 -15.79 -6.03 -24.66
N PHE A 39 -14.92 -5.56 -23.75
CA PHE A 39 -13.47 -5.75 -23.82
C PHE A 39 -12.96 -6.87 -22.91
N GLU A 40 -13.85 -7.51 -22.09
CA GLU A 40 -13.52 -8.62 -21.18
C GLU A 40 -14.80 -9.45 -20.92
N SER A 41 -15.22 -10.22 -21.92
CA SER A 41 -16.54 -10.90 -21.93
C SER A 41 -16.69 -12.01 -20.89
N ASP A 42 -15.61 -12.54 -20.34
CA ASP A 42 -15.57 -13.56 -19.30
C ASP A 42 -15.54 -13.00 -17.88
N ALA A 43 -15.66 -11.68 -17.73
CA ALA A 43 -15.65 -11.04 -16.42
C ALA A 43 -16.78 -11.52 -15.52
N PRO A 44 -16.50 -11.93 -14.27
CA PRO A 44 -17.52 -12.40 -13.35
C PRO A 44 -18.41 -11.26 -12.81
N ALA A 45 -17.84 -10.08 -12.68
CA ALA A 45 -18.47 -8.84 -12.27
C ALA A 45 -17.73 -7.65 -12.89
N VAL A 46 -18.31 -6.46 -12.84
CA VAL A 46 -17.71 -5.24 -13.38
C VAL A 46 -17.98 -4.05 -12.47
N ILE A 47 -16.96 -3.24 -12.22
CA ILE A 47 -17.12 -1.93 -11.60
C ILE A 47 -17.69 -0.97 -12.66
N LEU A 48 -18.97 -0.66 -12.55
CA LEU A 48 -19.63 0.31 -13.40
C LEU A 48 -19.09 1.72 -13.13
N MET A 49 -18.84 2.02 -11.83
CA MET A 49 -18.39 3.32 -11.39
C MET A 49 -17.61 3.23 -10.09
N SER A 50 -16.45 3.89 -10.05
CA SER A 50 -15.65 4.12 -8.85
C SER A 50 -15.29 5.61 -8.79
N GLN A 51 -15.74 6.32 -7.75
CA GLN A 51 -15.49 7.75 -7.61
C GLN A 51 -14.94 8.09 -6.23
N GLY A 52 -13.96 8.99 -6.20
CA GLY A 52 -13.42 9.60 -5.00
C GLY A 52 -13.43 11.13 -5.11
N GLU A 53 -13.94 11.81 -4.10
CA GLU A 53 -13.91 13.26 -3.99
C GLU A 53 -13.27 13.65 -2.67
N SER A 54 -12.11 14.35 -2.74
CA SER A 54 -11.28 14.69 -1.59
C SER A 54 -11.20 16.20 -1.38
N LYS A 55 -11.21 16.60 -0.11
CA LYS A 55 -11.11 18.00 0.32
C LYS A 55 -10.34 18.11 1.63
N PHE A 56 -9.73 19.27 1.85
CA PHE A 56 -9.12 19.62 3.12
C PHE A 56 -10.06 20.47 3.97
N PHE A 57 -10.22 20.12 5.24
CA PHE A 57 -10.92 20.87 6.26
C PHE A 57 -9.94 21.20 7.40
N GLY A 58 -9.24 22.33 7.31
CA GLY A 58 -8.12 22.61 8.19
C GLY A 58 -7.01 21.57 8.04
N ASN A 59 -6.69 20.85 9.12
CA ASN A 59 -5.69 19.79 9.15
C ASN A 59 -6.29 18.39 8.96
N VAL A 60 -7.50 18.28 8.46
CA VAL A 60 -8.15 17.01 8.19
C VAL A 60 -8.37 16.87 6.68
N PHE A 61 -8.01 15.73 6.15
CA PHE A 61 -8.28 15.33 4.78
C PHE A 61 -9.49 14.41 4.75
N GLU A 62 -10.55 14.80 4.04
CA GLU A 62 -11.77 14.00 3.89
C GLU A 62 -11.92 13.55 2.45
N THR A 63 -12.17 12.26 2.25
CA THR A 63 -12.50 11.67 0.96
C THR A 63 -13.89 11.02 1.02
N THR A 64 -14.77 11.39 0.11
CA THR A 64 -16.03 10.71 -0.12
C THR A 64 -15.85 9.69 -1.24
N TYR A 65 -16.19 8.44 -0.95
CA TYR A 65 -16.10 7.32 -1.90
C TYR A 65 -17.48 6.91 -2.37
N PHE A 66 -17.59 6.55 -3.63
CA PHE A 66 -18.74 5.90 -4.22
C PHE A 66 -18.29 4.76 -5.13
N VAL A 67 -18.89 3.57 -4.95
CA VAL A 67 -18.61 2.40 -5.79
C VAL A 67 -19.94 1.76 -6.21
N ARG A 68 -20.02 1.35 -7.48
CA ARG A 68 -21.14 0.60 -8.08
C ARG A 68 -20.58 -0.57 -8.85
N ILE A 69 -21.02 -1.79 -8.52
CA ILE A 69 -20.57 -3.04 -9.14
C ILE A 69 -21.77 -3.79 -9.69
N LYS A 70 -21.65 -4.34 -10.89
CA LYS A 70 -22.62 -5.25 -11.51
C LYS A 70 -22.13 -6.68 -11.42
N ILE A 71 -23.00 -7.57 -10.97
CA ILE A 71 -22.75 -9.01 -10.93
C ILE A 71 -23.17 -9.61 -12.29
N LEU A 72 -22.24 -10.27 -12.98
CA LEU A 72 -22.48 -10.78 -14.33
C LEU A 72 -22.67 -12.30 -14.36
N THR A 73 -22.03 -13.02 -13.43
CA THR A 73 -22.08 -14.49 -13.39
C THR A 73 -22.31 -15.00 -11.97
N GLU A 74 -22.55 -16.32 -11.82
CA GLU A 74 -22.65 -16.95 -10.50
C GLU A 74 -21.38 -16.82 -9.67
N SER A 75 -20.20 -16.95 -10.29
CA SER A 75 -18.91 -16.72 -9.60
C SER A 75 -18.74 -15.26 -9.20
N GLY A 76 -19.37 -14.32 -9.91
CA GLY A 76 -19.33 -12.90 -9.56
C GLY A 76 -20.01 -12.55 -8.24
N LYS A 77 -20.81 -13.44 -7.66
CA LYS A 77 -21.44 -13.22 -6.35
C LYS A 77 -20.42 -13.07 -5.20
N GLU A 78 -19.18 -13.53 -5.38
CA GLU A 78 -18.09 -13.29 -4.42
C GLU A 78 -17.82 -11.79 -4.20
N TYR A 79 -18.15 -10.93 -5.18
CA TYR A 79 -18.07 -9.47 -5.05
C TYR A 79 -19.24 -8.84 -4.31
N GLY A 80 -20.17 -9.66 -3.81
CA GLY A 80 -21.23 -9.28 -2.89
C GLY A 80 -20.76 -9.00 -1.46
N ASP A 81 -19.45 -8.93 -1.22
CA ASP A 81 -18.81 -8.46 0.00
C ASP A 81 -17.84 -7.32 -0.34
N ALA A 82 -17.90 -6.24 0.42
CA ALA A 82 -16.94 -5.15 0.30
C ALA A 82 -16.10 -5.02 1.58
N ARG A 83 -14.87 -4.56 1.42
CA ARG A 83 -13.92 -4.36 2.52
C ARG A 83 -13.31 -2.98 2.43
N ILE A 84 -13.35 -2.23 3.53
CA ILE A 84 -12.79 -0.89 3.62
C ILE A 84 -11.75 -0.89 4.74
N ARG A 85 -10.48 -0.90 4.36
CA ARG A 85 -9.35 -0.87 5.30
C ARG A 85 -9.00 0.57 5.64
N TYR A 86 -8.72 0.84 6.92
CA TYR A 86 -8.33 2.15 7.41
C TYR A 86 -7.39 2.03 8.61
N TYR A 87 -6.53 3.04 8.81
CA TYR A 87 -5.52 3.06 9.85
C TYR A 87 -5.98 3.82 11.07
N VAL A 88 -6.16 3.15 12.18
CA VAL A 88 -6.54 3.77 13.46
C VAL A 88 -5.31 4.21 14.24
N GLY A 89 -4.33 3.31 14.42
CA GLY A 89 -3.19 3.53 15.29
C GLY A 89 -3.60 3.96 16.71
N ASP A 90 -2.65 4.46 17.46
CA ASP A 90 -2.91 4.92 18.85
C ASP A 90 -3.72 6.22 18.93
N LYS A 91 -3.74 7.03 17.87
CA LYS A 91 -4.32 8.38 17.86
C LYS A 91 -5.58 8.50 17.01
N ARG A 92 -6.11 7.41 16.51
CA ARG A 92 -7.24 7.40 15.56
C ARG A 92 -7.00 8.38 14.42
N TYR A 93 -6.01 8.08 13.60
CA TYR A 93 -5.62 8.90 12.46
C TYR A 93 -6.72 8.93 11.40
N GLU A 94 -7.27 7.76 11.07
CA GLU A 94 -8.35 7.63 10.10
C GLU A 94 -9.66 7.20 10.75
N GLU A 95 -10.77 7.60 10.14
CA GLU A 95 -12.12 7.27 10.58
C GLU A 95 -13.04 7.08 9.37
N ILE A 96 -13.88 6.04 9.41
CA ILE A 96 -14.93 5.80 8.43
C ILE A 96 -16.27 6.28 8.97
N SER A 97 -17.00 7.05 8.18
CA SER A 97 -18.31 7.59 8.56
C SER A 97 -19.26 7.66 7.37
N GLY A 98 -20.55 7.85 7.65
CA GLY A 98 -21.56 8.05 6.63
C GLY A 98 -21.75 6.87 5.67
N LEU A 99 -21.36 5.66 6.07
CA LEU A 99 -21.48 4.46 5.28
C LEU A 99 -22.94 4.17 4.96
N LYS A 100 -23.22 3.99 3.66
CA LYS A 100 -24.50 3.50 3.12
C LYS A 100 -24.17 2.45 2.07
N ALA A 101 -24.92 1.36 2.08
CA ALA A 101 -24.74 0.25 1.15
C ALA A 101 -26.10 -0.36 0.80
N GLN A 102 -26.23 -0.86 -0.42
CA GLN A 102 -27.46 -1.50 -0.89
C GLN A 102 -27.19 -2.46 -2.05
N THR A 103 -28.09 -3.43 -2.19
CA THR A 103 -28.25 -4.23 -3.41
C THR A 103 -29.47 -3.69 -4.18
N VAL A 104 -29.32 -3.53 -5.48
CA VAL A 104 -30.45 -3.18 -6.37
C VAL A 104 -30.67 -4.34 -7.34
N ASN A 105 -31.81 -4.99 -7.23
CA ASN A 105 -32.27 -6.00 -8.16
C ASN A 105 -33.33 -5.40 -9.10
N TYR A 106 -33.35 -5.85 -10.35
CA TYR A 106 -34.30 -5.36 -11.33
C TYR A 106 -35.27 -6.49 -11.71
N VAL A 107 -36.54 -6.33 -11.32
CA VAL A 107 -37.61 -7.27 -11.66
C VAL A 107 -38.50 -6.60 -12.72
N ASN A 108 -38.50 -7.12 -13.94
CA ASN A 108 -39.23 -6.52 -15.07
C ASN A 108 -38.84 -5.03 -15.32
N GLY A 109 -37.58 -4.69 -15.09
CA GLY A 109 -37.05 -3.33 -15.25
C GLY A 109 -37.40 -2.38 -14.08
N ILE A 110 -38.09 -2.85 -13.04
CA ILE A 110 -38.37 -2.07 -11.84
C ILE A 110 -37.29 -2.34 -10.79
N PRO A 111 -36.64 -1.30 -10.21
CA PRO A 111 -35.65 -1.48 -9.19
C PRO A 111 -36.27 -1.89 -7.85
N GLU A 112 -35.69 -2.93 -7.24
CA GLU A 112 -35.93 -3.34 -5.87
C GLU A 112 -34.65 -3.05 -5.07
N GLU A 113 -34.70 -2.00 -4.24
CA GLU A 113 -33.56 -1.57 -3.42
C GLU A 113 -33.61 -2.25 -2.06
N ILE A 114 -32.55 -2.98 -1.71
CA ILE A 114 -32.41 -3.68 -0.44
C ILE A 114 -31.20 -3.12 0.28
N LYS A 115 -31.43 -2.34 1.33
CA LYS A 115 -30.36 -1.72 2.12
C LYS A 115 -29.63 -2.77 2.92
N VAL A 116 -28.33 -2.52 3.11
CA VAL A 116 -27.53 -3.27 4.09
C VAL A 116 -27.86 -2.72 5.47
N GLU A 117 -28.40 -3.55 6.33
CA GLU A 117 -28.68 -3.22 7.73
C GLU A 117 -27.42 -3.36 8.58
N LYS A 118 -27.48 -2.95 9.86
CA LYS A 118 -26.32 -2.96 10.77
C LYS A 118 -25.70 -4.34 10.94
N GLU A 119 -26.51 -5.38 10.86
CA GLU A 119 -26.09 -6.79 10.98
C GLU A 119 -25.24 -7.27 9.80
N GLY A 120 -25.26 -6.55 8.68
CA GLY A 120 -24.42 -6.79 7.51
C GLY A 120 -23.14 -5.97 7.48
N ILE A 121 -22.84 -5.18 8.54
CA ILE A 121 -21.67 -4.32 8.62
C ILE A 121 -20.86 -4.68 9.87
N PHE A 122 -19.60 -5.07 9.70
CA PHE A 122 -18.74 -5.54 10.76
C PHE A 122 -17.43 -4.75 10.79
N ASP A 123 -17.03 -4.28 11.96
CA ASP A 123 -15.68 -3.75 12.19
C ASP A 123 -14.77 -4.87 12.70
N VAL A 124 -13.69 -5.11 11.98
CA VAL A 124 -12.71 -6.15 12.30
C VAL A 124 -11.36 -5.49 12.59
N ALA A 125 -10.83 -5.77 13.78
CA ALA A 125 -9.47 -5.36 14.10
C ALA A 125 -8.47 -6.17 13.27
N MET A 126 -7.54 -5.47 12.66
CA MET A 126 -6.43 -6.04 11.90
C MET A 126 -5.13 -5.81 12.64
N GLU A 127 -4.04 -6.40 12.17
CA GLU A 127 -2.71 -6.19 12.72
C GLU A 127 -2.20 -4.75 12.44
N ASN A 128 -1.15 -4.36 13.14
CA ASN A 128 -0.42 -3.09 12.93
C ASN A 128 -1.28 -1.81 13.01
N GLY A 129 -2.35 -1.83 13.82
CA GLY A 129 -3.20 -0.66 14.04
C GLY A 129 -4.19 -0.37 12.91
N TYR A 130 -4.38 -1.30 11.98
CA TYR A 130 -5.43 -1.23 10.98
C TYR A 130 -6.76 -1.76 11.50
N GLN A 131 -7.84 -1.29 10.91
CA GLN A 131 -9.18 -1.84 11.01
C GLN A 131 -9.76 -2.03 9.62
N GLU A 132 -10.76 -2.91 9.52
CA GLU A 132 -11.46 -3.20 8.28
C GLU A 132 -12.96 -3.22 8.52
N VAL A 133 -13.68 -2.34 7.83
CA VAL A 133 -15.15 -2.45 7.72
C VAL A 133 -15.48 -3.47 6.66
N ARG A 134 -16.19 -4.52 7.02
CA ARG A 134 -16.73 -5.53 6.09
C ARG A 134 -18.21 -5.30 5.90
N ILE A 135 -18.65 -5.35 4.65
CA ILE A 135 -20.02 -5.12 4.25
C ILE A 135 -20.48 -6.35 3.48
N THR A 136 -21.50 -7.05 3.99
CA THR A 136 -22.13 -8.17 3.28
C THR A 136 -23.46 -7.70 2.68
N PHE A 137 -23.56 -7.76 1.36
CA PHE A 137 -24.74 -7.29 0.64
C PHE A 137 -25.85 -8.37 0.62
N PRO A 138 -27.10 -8.02 0.95
CA PRO A 138 -28.21 -8.97 0.95
C PRO A 138 -28.68 -9.29 -0.47
N ASN A 139 -29.19 -10.50 -0.67
CA ASN A 139 -29.88 -10.94 -1.90
C ASN A 139 -29.12 -10.72 -3.21
N VAL A 140 -27.80 -10.90 -3.19
CA VAL A 140 -26.96 -10.79 -4.38
C VAL A 140 -27.22 -11.96 -5.32
N GLN A 141 -27.56 -11.65 -6.57
CA GLN A 141 -27.81 -12.60 -7.65
C GLN A 141 -27.18 -12.12 -8.96
N VAL A 142 -27.13 -12.97 -9.97
CA VAL A 142 -26.71 -12.55 -11.32
C VAL A 142 -27.64 -11.43 -11.80
N GLY A 143 -27.05 -10.33 -12.27
CA GLY A 143 -27.76 -9.13 -12.67
C GLY A 143 -27.92 -8.08 -11.56
N SER A 144 -27.63 -8.39 -10.29
CA SER A 144 -27.65 -7.40 -9.21
C SER A 144 -26.64 -6.28 -9.46
N ILE A 145 -27.01 -5.08 -9.02
CA ILE A 145 -26.10 -3.95 -8.87
C ILE A 145 -25.93 -3.72 -7.36
N ILE A 146 -24.68 -3.76 -6.88
CA ILE A 146 -24.34 -3.38 -5.53
C ILE A 146 -23.75 -1.99 -5.51
N GLU A 147 -24.10 -1.21 -4.50
CA GLU A 147 -23.66 0.17 -4.35
C GLU A 147 -23.29 0.45 -2.90
N TYR A 148 -22.17 1.16 -2.71
CA TYR A 148 -21.86 1.72 -1.41
C TYR A 148 -21.16 3.07 -1.52
N THR A 149 -21.35 3.87 -0.50
CA THR A 149 -20.68 5.17 -0.33
C THR A 149 -20.29 5.35 1.13
N TYR A 150 -19.17 5.99 1.35
CA TYR A 150 -18.70 6.32 2.69
C TYR A 150 -17.78 7.54 2.64
N LYS A 151 -17.51 8.10 3.81
CA LYS A 151 -16.48 9.11 4.01
C LYS A 151 -15.34 8.52 4.82
N LYS A 152 -14.12 8.78 4.37
CA LYS A 152 -12.89 8.52 5.12
C LYS A 152 -12.28 9.87 5.48
N THR A 153 -12.05 10.10 6.77
CA THR A 153 -11.30 11.27 7.26
C THR A 153 -9.92 10.82 7.70
N ASP A 154 -8.90 11.59 7.35
CA ASP A 154 -7.51 11.36 7.74
C ASP A 154 -6.94 12.63 8.37
N LYS A 155 -6.31 12.49 9.53
CA LYS A 155 -5.62 13.55 10.25
C LYS A 155 -4.15 13.69 9.84
N ASN A 156 -3.65 12.76 9.04
CA ASN A 156 -2.30 12.80 8.50
C ASN A 156 -2.30 13.39 7.10
N ILE A 157 -2.03 14.68 6.98
CA ILE A 157 -1.96 15.36 5.69
C ILE A 157 -0.61 15.20 4.98
N THR A 158 0.40 14.62 5.62
CA THR A 158 1.71 14.40 4.99
C THR A 158 1.64 13.28 3.96
N PHE A 159 0.89 12.24 4.28
CA PHE A 159 0.69 11.04 3.44
C PHE A 159 -0.80 10.85 3.19
N ILE A 160 -1.33 11.55 2.19
CA ILE A 160 -2.73 11.35 1.79
C ILE A 160 -2.85 10.15 0.86
N ASP A 161 -3.99 9.47 0.95
CA ASP A 161 -4.28 8.33 0.09
C ASP A 161 -4.18 8.69 -1.39
N GLY A 162 -3.62 7.75 -2.15
CA GLY A 162 -3.71 7.75 -3.59
C GLY A 162 -5.05 7.20 -4.08
N TRP A 163 -5.18 7.13 -5.40
CA TRP A 163 -6.35 6.54 -6.05
C TRP A 163 -5.93 5.46 -7.04
N THR A 164 -6.53 4.27 -6.89
CA THR A 164 -6.34 3.15 -7.79
C THR A 164 -7.50 3.08 -8.77
N PHE A 165 -7.21 3.24 -10.06
CA PHE A 165 -8.21 3.23 -11.12
C PHE A 165 -8.55 1.81 -11.58
N GLN A 166 -7.57 0.91 -11.54
CA GLN A 166 -7.66 -0.46 -12.01
C GLN A 166 -7.82 -1.43 -10.84
N GLN A 167 -8.68 -2.43 -10.98
CA GLN A 167 -9.01 -3.42 -9.95
C GLN A 167 -8.89 -4.85 -10.50
N SER A 168 -9.17 -5.84 -9.65
CA SER A 168 -9.17 -7.27 -10.02
C SER A 168 -10.34 -7.69 -10.93
N ILE A 169 -11.31 -6.80 -11.15
CA ILE A 169 -12.37 -6.92 -12.15
C ILE A 169 -12.36 -5.69 -13.04
N PRO A 170 -12.88 -5.76 -14.29
CA PRO A 170 -12.90 -4.63 -15.20
C PRO A 170 -13.65 -3.44 -14.61
N THR A 171 -13.20 -2.24 -14.96
CA THR A 171 -13.76 -0.98 -14.48
C THR A 171 -14.14 -0.09 -15.67
N LEU A 172 -15.44 0.21 -15.83
CA LEU A 172 -15.90 1.05 -16.93
C LEU A 172 -15.61 2.53 -16.71
N PHE A 173 -15.75 2.99 -15.47
CA PHE A 173 -15.51 4.38 -15.12
C PHE A 173 -14.85 4.52 -13.75
N SER A 174 -13.69 5.16 -13.70
CA SER A 174 -13.01 5.50 -12.46
C SER A 174 -12.59 6.96 -12.47
N LYS A 175 -13.00 7.73 -11.47
CA LYS A 175 -12.69 9.15 -11.35
C LYS A 175 -12.22 9.49 -9.93
N TYR A 176 -11.12 10.17 -9.83
CA TYR A 176 -10.67 10.80 -8.61
C TYR A 176 -10.60 12.31 -8.76
N GLN A 177 -11.08 13.04 -7.77
CA GLN A 177 -11.05 14.48 -7.72
C GLN A 177 -10.56 14.96 -6.37
N ILE A 178 -9.69 15.97 -6.36
CA ILE A 178 -9.17 16.59 -5.15
C ILE A 178 -9.23 18.10 -5.25
N THR A 179 -9.76 18.75 -4.22
CA THR A 179 -9.70 20.20 -4.08
C THR A 179 -8.55 20.55 -3.13
N MET A 180 -7.51 21.16 -3.69
CA MET A 180 -6.30 21.56 -2.97
C MET A 180 -6.52 22.84 -2.17
N THR A 181 -5.82 22.92 -1.06
CA THR A 181 -5.73 24.18 -0.27
C THR A 181 -4.51 24.98 -0.69
N PRO A 182 -4.55 26.33 -0.65
CA PRO A 182 -3.43 27.16 -1.09
C PRO A 182 -2.18 27.07 -0.19
N TYR A 183 -2.25 26.44 0.99
CA TYR A 183 -1.12 26.34 1.93
C TYR A 183 -0.41 24.99 1.88
N LEU A 184 -0.82 24.07 1.01
CA LEU A 184 -0.19 22.77 0.84
C LEU A 184 0.16 22.56 -0.64
N GLN A 185 1.34 22.04 -0.90
CA GLN A 185 1.73 21.67 -2.25
C GLN A 185 2.10 20.18 -2.28
N TYR A 186 1.44 19.46 -3.19
CA TYR A 186 1.68 18.05 -3.40
C TYR A 186 2.27 17.81 -4.78
N ARG A 187 3.19 16.87 -4.83
CA ARG A 187 3.61 16.23 -6.08
C ARG A 187 2.69 15.05 -6.33
N THR A 188 2.30 14.87 -7.59
CA THR A 188 1.50 13.73 -8.05
C THR A 188 2.38 12.73 -8.77
N ILE A 189 2.17 11.45 -8.50
CA ILE A 189 2.88 10.33 -9.11
C ILE A 189 1.84 9.44 -9.75
N GLY A 190 1.77 9.46 -11.08
CA GLY A 190 0.93 8.53 -11.83
C GLY A 190 1.72 7.30 -12.26
N GLN A 191 1.06 6.17 -12.28
CA GLN A 191 1.64 4.89 -12.66
C GLN A 191 0.63 4.05 -13.45
N GLY A 192 1.15 3.13 -14.24
CA GLY A 192 0.38 2.24 -15.09
C GLY A 192 0.30 2.71 -16.54
N SER A 193 0.13 1.76 -17.45
CA SER A 193 0.18 2.02 -18.90
C SER A 193 -1.03 2.81 -19.39
N ASN A 194 -2.23 2.54 -18.85
CA ASN A 194 -3.43 3.30 -19.20
C ASN A 194 -3.39 4.69 -18.56
N TYR A 195 -2.88 4.82 -17.34
CA TYR A 195 -2.68 6.13 -16.73
C TYR A 195 -1.78 7.00 -17.60
N ALA A 196 -0.65 6.47 -18.09
CA ALA A 196 0.28 7.23 -18.92
C ALA A 196 -0.34 7.67 -20.26
N ASN A 197 -1.19 6.83 -20.87
CA ASN A 197 -1.66 7.01 -22.25
C ASN A 197 -3.10 7.53 -22.38
N LYS A 198 -3.98 7.27 -21.40
CA LYS A 198 -5.42 7.46 -21.54
C LYS A 198 -6.05 8.33 -20.45
N VAL A 199 -5.31 8.73 -19.41
CA VAL A 199 -5.91 9.51 -18.32
C VAL A 199 -6.38 10.88 -18.80
N GLU A 200 -7.66 11.16 -18.54
CA GLU A 200 -8.24 12.49 -18.73
C GLU A 200 -7.99 13.32 -17.49
N LYS A 201 -7.26 14.44 -17.61
CA LYS A 201 -6.93 15.33 -16.50
C LYS A 201 -7.65 16.65 -16.65
N THR A 202 -8.20 17.17 -15.55
CA THR A 202 -8.73 18.53 -15.50
C THR A 202 -8.14 19.29 -14.32
N ASP A 203 -7.97 20.61 -14.50
CA ASP A 203 -7.57 21.55 -13.45
C ASP A 203 -8.50 22.76 -13.58
N SER A 204 -9.24 23.03 -12.52
CA SER A 204 -10.14 24.18 -12.45
C SER A 204 -10.17 24.74 -11.04
N ASN A 205 -9.64 25.94 -10.87
CA ASN A 205 -9.68 26.70 -9.62
C ASN A 205 -9.20 25.91 -8.39
N GLY A 206 -8.06 25.21 -8.53
CA GLY A 206 -7.46 24.40 -7.44
C GLY A 206 -8.15 23.05 -7.23
N THR A 207 -9.09 22.69 -8.09
CA THR A 207 -9.68 21.35 -8.13
C THR A 207 -9.11 20.57 -9.30
N TYR A 208 -8.44 19.48 -8.99
CA TYR A 208 -7.82 18.57 -9.94
C TYR A 208 -8.63 17.30 -10.05
N SER A 209 -8.79 16.76 -11.27
CA SER A 209 -9.39 15.45 -11.42
C SER A 209 -8.67 14.59 -12.45
N TRP A 210 -8.76 13.29 -12.25
CA TRP A 210 -8.23 12.25 -13.12
C TRP A 210 -9.34 11.24 -13.40
N THR A 211 -9.55 10.92 -14.67
CA THR A 211 -10.56 9.96 -15.10
C THR A 211 -9.93 8.92 -16.01
N LEU A 212 -10.19 7.65 -15.72
CA LEU A 212 -9.90 6.54 -16.62
C LEU A 212 -11.18 5.76 -16.92
N ARG A 213 -11.29 5.27 -18.17
CA ARG A 213 -12.42 4.48 -18.65
C ARG A 213 -11.95 3.17 -19.23
N ASP A 214 -12.86 2.19 -19.23
CA ASP A 214 -12.68 0.90 -19.89
C ASP A 214 -11.36 0.22 -19.54
N GLN A 215 -11.15 0.05 -18.20
CA GLN A 215 -9.96 -0.59 -17.66
C GLN A 215 -10.18 -2.10 -17.59
N HIS A 216 -9.28 -2.87 -18.22
CA HIS A 216 -9.23 -4.30 -18.02
C HIS A 216 -8.93 -4.65 -16.56
N SER A 217 -9.41 -5.80 -16.11
CA SER A 217 -9.01 -6.35 -14.82
C SER A 217 -7.50 -6.57 -14.76
N LEU A 218 -6.93 -6.39 -13.58
CA LEU A 218 -5.56 -6.77 -13.31
C LEU A 218 -5.55 -7.78 -12.17
N LYS A 219 -5.11 -8.98 -12.46
CA LYS A 219 -4.97 -10.06 -11.47
C LYS A 219 -3.48 -10.32 -11.22
N ALA A 220 -3.15 -10.64 -9.97
CA ALA A 220 -1.80 -11.11 -9.67
C ALA A 220 -1.55 -12.44 -10.38
N GLU A 221 -0.42 -12.53 -11.07
CA GLU A 221 -0.01 -13.74 -11.80
C GLU A 221 1.22 -14.37 -11.14
N PRO A 222 1.40 -15.69 -11.22
CA PRO A 222 2.63 -16.34 -10.78
C PRO A 222 3.86 -15.68 -11.44
N PHE A 223 4.89 -15.44 -10.65
CA PHE A 223 6.15 -14.79 -11.09
C PHE A 223 6.04 -13.31 -11.46
N MET A 224 4.91 -12.66 -11.24
CA MET A 224 4.80 -11.21 -11.33
C MET A 224 5.76 -10.56 -10.31
N LYS A 225 6.54 -9.55 -10.71
CA LYS A 225 7.51 -8.91 -9.81
C LYS A 225 6.79 -8.22 -8.65
N ASN A 226 5.94 -7.26 -8.98
CA ASN A 226 5.17 -6.49 -8.02
C ASN A 226 3.85 -6.06 -8.67
N TYR A 227 2.75 -6.55 -8.15
CA TYR A 227 1.41 -6.18 -8.63
C TYR A 227 1.22 -4.66 -8.71
N ARG A 228 1.73 -3.93 -7.73
CA ARG A 228 1.62 -2.47 -7.68
C ARG A 228 2.35 -1.74 -8.81
N ASP A 229 3.34 -2.36 -9.46
CA ASP A 229 4.05 -1.76 -10.59
C ASP A 229 3.18 -1.67 -11.85
N TYR A 230 2.15 -2.47 -11.95
CA TYR A 230 1.30 -2.59 -13.13
C TYR A 230 -0.06 -1.89 -12.98
N VAL A 231 -0.48 -1.64 -11.76
CA VAL A 231 -1.78 -1.02 -11.45
C VAL A 231 -1.81 0.43 -11.91
N ASP A 232 -2.85 0.81 -12.65
CA ASP A 232 -3.14 2.20 -12.98
C ASP A 232 -3.58 2.95 -11.73
N ARG A 233 -2.74 3.88 -11.25
CA ARG A 233 -2.95 4.63 -10.01
C ARG A 233 -2.31 6.01 -10.01
N ILE A 234 -2.73 6.85 -9.08
CA ILE A 234 -2.09 8.12 -8.74
C ILE A 234 -1.80 8.16 -7.24
N GLU A 235 -0.66 8.68 -6.86
CA GLU A 235 -0.23 8.89 -5.49
C GLU A 235 0.18 10.34 -5.28
N PHE A 236 0.17 10.77 -4.01
CA PHE A 236 0.44 12.15 -3.63
C PHE A 236 1.52 12.20 -2.58
N GLN A 237 2.41 13.16 -2.70
CA GLN A 237 3.43 13.45 -1.70
C GLN A 237 3.44 14.94 -1.39
N LEU A 238 3.30 15.30 -0.12
CA LEU A 238 3.48 16.67 0.35
C LEU A 238 4.93 17.10 0.08
N THR A 239 5.12 18.20 -0.65
CA THR A 239 6.44 18.75 -0.97
C THR A 239 6.78 19.98 -0.16
N GLN A 240 5.77 20.80 0.16
CA GLN A 240 5.92 21.96 1.03
C GLN A 240 4.58 22.42 1.59
N TYR A 241 4.65 23.11 2.73
CA TYR A 241 3.49 23.70 3.39
C TYR A 241 3.81 25.10 3.91
N GLN A 242 2.78 25.92 4.07
CA GLN A 242 2.92 27.26 4.63
C GLN A 242 2.91 27.22 6.15
N THR A 243 3.87 27.93 6.76
CA THR A 243 3.89 28.24 8.18
C THR A 243 3.75 29.73 8.40
N ARG A 244 3.32 30.13 9.59
CA ARG A 244 3.30 31.53 10.02
C ARG A 244 4.42 31.76 11.02
N SER A 245 5.41 32.54 10.62
CA SER A 245 6.43 33.04 11.51
C SER A 245 5.98 34.35 12.16
N SER A 246 6.29 34.56 13.45
CA SER A 246 5.99 35.80 14.16
C SER A 246 6.82 36.98 13.65
N THR A 247 7.91 36.71 12.93
CA THR A 247 8.88 37.74 12.47
C THR A 247 8.86 38.00 10.98
N SER A 248 8.54 37.01 10.17
CA SER A 248 8.68 37.06 8.72
C SER A 248 7.36 36.87 7.93
N GLY A 249 6.24 36.62 8.64
CA GLY A 249 4.94 36.41 8.01
C GLY A 249 4.72 34.98 7.53
N VAL A 250 4.30 34.78 6.27
CA VAL A 250 4.05 33.45 5.69
C VAL A 250 5.32 32.95 5.03
N GLU A 251 5.78 31.78 5.47
CA GLU A 251 6.93 31.08 4.90
C GLU A 251 6.53 29.68 4.37
N TRP A 252 7.26 29.20 3.36
CA TRP A 252 7.11 27.85 2.84
C TRP A 252 8.19 26.94 3.41
N GLU A 253 7.76 25.91 4.13
CA GLU A 253 8.64 24.83 4.58
C GLU A 253 8.58 23.66 3.63
N LYS A 254 9.76 23.17 3.23
CA LYS A 254 9.90 22.01 2.33
C LYS A 254 9.89 20.72 3.14
N VAL A 255 9.20 19.71 2.61
CA VAL A 255 9.07 18.39 3.24
C VAL A 255 9.65 17.33 2.30
N LEU A 256 10.54 16.47 2.83
CA LEU A 256 11.04 15.25 2.17
C LEU A 256 11.40 15.45 0.69
N ASN A 257 12.09 16.53 0.35
CA ASN A 257 12.37 16.90 -1.04
C ASN A 257 13.73 16.39 -1.54
N THR A 258 14.54 15.77 -0.68
CA THR A 258 15.80 15.12 -1.02
C THR A 258 15.88 13.75 -0.35
N TRP A 259 16.74 12.88 -0.88
CA TRP A 259 17.01 11.57 -0.27
C TRP A 259 17.64 11.70 1.11
N GLU A 260 18.46 12.72 1.30
CA GLU A 260 19.07 13.04 2.60
C GLU A 260 17.99 13.43 3.62
N ALA A 261 17.07 14.32 3.24
CA ALA A 261 16.00 14.77 4.14
C ALA A 261 15.07 13.60 4.54
N LEU A 262 14.70 12.75 3.56
CA LEU A 262 13.89 11.56 3.82
C LEU A 262 14.62 10.58 4.74
N GLY A 263 15.90 10.34 4.49
CA GLY A 263 16.70 9.45 5.31
C GLY A 263 16.95 10.00 6.72
N ASP A 264 17.17 11.31 6.86
CA ASP A 264 17.33 11.96 8.17
C ASP A 264 16.04 11.89 9.01
N ASP A 265 14.87 12.00 8.39
CA ASP A 265 13.58 11.84 9.04
C ASP A 265 13.41 10.41 9.56
N MET A 266 13.71 9.40 8.74
CA MET A 266 13.68 7.99 9.16
C MET A 266 14.67 7.68 10.29
N ILE A 267 15.90 8.19 10.21
CA ILE A 267 16.91 8.03 11.27
C ILE A 267 16.44 8.70 12.57
N THR A 268 15.82 9.87 12.47
CA THR A 268 15.25 10.58 13.63
C THR A 268 14.14 9.74 14.27
N TYR A 269 13.22 9.19 13.48
CA TYR A 269 12.18 8.31 13.97
C TYR A 269 12.75 7.08 14.70
N TYR A 270 13.75 6.40 14.12
CA TYR A 270 14.41 5.26 14.78
C TYR A 270 15.17 5.66 16.04
N THR A 271 15.75 6.87 16.05
CA THR A 271 16.44 7.43 17.23
C THR A 271 15.46 7.71 18.37
N ASP A 272 14.30 8.28 18.08
CA ASP A 272 13.25 8.56 19.07
C ASP A 272 12.68 7.27 19.67
N LYS A 273 12.58 6.23 18.89
CA LYS A 273 12.24 4.87 19.36
C LYS A 273 13.39 4.20 20.12
N GLY A 274 14.60 4.78 20.12
CA GLY A 274 15.76 4.34 20.89
C GLY A 274 16.70 3.38 20.19
N PHE A 275 16.47 3.01 18.93
CA PHE A 275 17.27 2.00 18.21
C PHE A 275 18.69 2.47 17.84
N TYR A 276 18.98 3.77 17.93
CA TYR A 276 20.34 4.32 17.77
C TYR A 276 21.08 4.55 19.11
N ARG A 277 20.54 4.07 20.24
CA ARG A 277 21.14 4.18 21.56
C ARG A 277 21.96 2.94 21.89
N SER A 278 23.26 3.11 22.19
CA SER A 278 24.17 1.99 22.51
C SER A 278 23.90 1.38 23.89
N ASN A 279 23.66 2.19 24.92
CA ASN A 279 23.58 1.75 26.32
C ASN A 279 22.57 0.60 26.57
N PRO A 280 21.33 0.62 26.08
CA PRO A 280 20.43 -0.54 26.26
C PRO A 280 20.95 -1.82 25.62
N ILE A 281 21.55 -1.72 24.44
CA ILE A 281 22.15 -2.86 23.70
C ILE A 281 23.34 -3.43 24.44
N GLU A 282 24.26 -2.60 24.93
CA GLU A 282 25.42 -3.02 25.68
C GLU A 282 25.04 -3.77 26.96
N LYS A 283 23.99 -3.31 27.67
CA LYS A 283 23.45 -4.04 28.85
C LYS A 283 22.83 -5.36 28.48
N GLU A 284 22.10 -5.42 27.37
CA GLU A 284 21.46 -6.66 26.88
C GLU A 284 22.47 -7.73 26.52
N THR A 285 23.58 -7.32 25.90
CA THR A 285 24.62 -8.24 25.40
C THR A 285 25.77 -8.51 26.38
N LEU A 286 25.76 -7.87 27.55
CA LEU A 286 26.86 -7.92 28.53
C LEU A 286 27.24 -9.36 28.95
N SER A 287 26.26 -10.26 29.06
CA SER A 287 26.46 -11.66 29.46
C SER A 287 26.55 -12.64 28.29
N VAL A 288 26.54 -12.13 27.05
CA VAL A 288 26.53 -12.94 25.83
C VAL A 288 27.91 -12.96 25.20
N ASP A 289 28.48 -14.13 24.96
CA ASP A 289 29.72 -14.24 24.22
C ASP A 289 29.49 -14.05 22.71
N LEU A 290 29.67 -12.82 22.25
CA LEU A 290 29.62 -12.43 20.84
C LEU A 290 31.01 -12.29 20.21
N SER A 291 32.10 -12.66 20.93
CA SER A 291 33.45 -12.60 20.40
C SER A 291 33.68 -13.60 19.27
N GLY A 292 34.53 -13.26 18.34
CA GLY A 292 34.89 -14.10 17.18
C GLY A 292 36.27 -13.73 16.64
N ALA A 293 36.91 -14.63 15.87
CA ALA A 293 38.14 -14.40 15.21
C ALA A 293 38.03 -13.40 14.04
N THR A 294 36.83 -13.31 13.48
CA THR A 294 36.48 -12.43 12.37
C THR A 294 35.21 -11.63 12.65
N GLN A 295 35.02 -10.51 11.95
CA GLN A 295 33.77 -9.74 12.06
C GLN A 295 32.57 -10.54 11.60
N LYS A 296 32.75 -11.43 10.63
CA LYS A 296 31.70 -12.33 10.15
C LYS A 296 31.24 -13.30 11.26
N GLU A 297 32.16 -13.92 11.98
CA GLU A 297 31.81 -14.80 13.11
C GLU A 297 31.08 -14.04 14.23
N MET A 298 31.53 -12.82 14.54
CA MET A 298 30.86 -11.96 15.52
C MET A 298 29.44 -11.60 15.08
N ALA A 299 29.26 -11.22 13.82
CA ALA A 299 27.94 -10.88 13.24
C ALA A 299 27.01 -12.11 13.20
N GLU A 300 27.53 -13.29 12.87
CA GLU A 300 26.78 -14.53 12.86
C GLU A 300 26.29 -14.91 14.27
N LYS A 301 27.14 -14.78 15.30
CA LYS A 301 26.75 -14.98 16.69
C LYS A 301 25.67 -14.01 17.14
N ALA A 302 25.76 -12.72 16.77
CA ALA A 302 24.76 -11.73 17.10
C ALA A 302 23.41 -12.03 16.42
N TYR A 303 23.45 -12.44 15.15
CA TYR A 303 22.27 -12.88 14.40
C TYR A 303 21.56 -14.05 15.08
N TYR A 304 22.29 -15.13 15.39
CA TYR A 304 21.72 -16.31 16.03
C TYR A 304 21.33 -16.05 17.49
N TYR A 305 22.00 -15.14 18.20
CA TYR A 305 21.56 -14.71 19.52
C TYR A 305 20.16 -14.13 19.47
N LEU A 306 19.90 -13.16 18.59
CA LEU A 306 18.57 -12.57 18.44
C LEU A 306 17.56 -13.60 17.95
N ARG A 307 17.87 -14.36 16.92
CA ARG A 307 16.98 -15.39 16.36
C ARG A 307 16.52 -16.42 17.40
N ASN A 308 17.41 -16.80 18.31
CA ASN A 308 17.15 -17.86 19.26
C ASN A 308 16.50 -17.38 20.57
N ASN A 309 16.66 -16.09 20.91
CA ASN A 309 16.20 -15.54 22.19
C ASN A 309 15.02 -14.56 22.03
N TYR A 310 14.65 -14.20 20.80
CA TYR A 310 13.55 -13.30 20.52
C TYR A 310 12.52 -13.96 19.60
N GLN A 311 11.29 -13.53 19.72
CA GLN A 311 10.20 -13.94 18.87
C GLN A 311 9.92 -12.84 17.85
N ILE A 312 9.79 -13.21 16.57
CA ILE A 312 9.44 -12.29 15.49
C ILE A 312 7.95 -12.42 15.24
N GLU A 313 7.22 -11.32 15.37
CA GLU A 313 5.77 -11.25 15.16
C GLU A 313 5.41 -9.99 14.39
N GLY A 314 4.35 -10.05 13.60
CA GLY A 314 3.85 -8.96 12.77
C GLY A 314 4.36 -9.00 11.34
N GLU A 315 3.84 -8.08 10.54
CA GLU A 315 4.18 -7.94 9.13
C GLU A 315 5.48 -7.13 8.95
N ASP A 316 6.14 -7.34 7.83
CA ASP A 316 7.24 -6.49 7.39
C ASP A 316 6.76 -5.06 7.16
N TYR A 317 7.48 -4.09 7.69
CA TYR A 317 7.22 -2.67 7.52
C TYR A 317 8.46 -1.86 7.89
N ILE A 318 8.52 -0.58 7.51
CA ILE A 318 9.69 0.28 7.78
C ILE A 318 9.62 1.01 9.13
N TYR A 319 8.47 1.00 9.82
CA TYR A 319 8.27 1.71 11.07
C TYR A 319 8.17 0.75 12.27
N PRO A 320 9.08 0.84 13.27
CA PRO A 320 8.93 0.08 14.50
C PRO A 320 7.70 0.51 15.29
N ASN A 321 6.91 -0.45 15.73
CA ASN A 321 5.69 -0.22 16.50
C ASN A 321 6.00 0.17 17.96
N GLN A 322 7.06 -0.40 18.54
CA GLN A 322 7.47 -0.18 19.92
C GLN A 322 8.88 0.41 20.02
N SER A 323 9.27 0.83 21.21
CA SER A 323 10.63 1.30 21.49
C SER A 323 11.59 0.12 21.73
N LEU A 324 12.90 0.37 21.53
CA LEU A 324 13.94 -0.62 21.85
C LEU A 324 13.81 -1.17 23.28
N ASN A 325 13.55 -0.32 24.30
CA ASN A 325 13.41 -0.77 25.68
C ASN A 325 12.22 -1.72 25.89
N GLN A 326 11.12 -1.51 25.18
CA GLN A 326 9.96 -2.42 25.23
C GLN A 326 10.31 -3.76 24.57
N LEU A 327 10.94 -3.74 23.40
CA LEU A 327 11.41 -4.93 22.70
C LEU A 327 12.37 -5.76 23.57
N LEU A 328 13.41 -5.14 24.15
CA LEU A 328 14.38 -5.83 25.00
C LEU A 328 13.73 -6.48 26.24
N LYS A 329 12.65 -5.89 26.74
CA LYS A 329 11.89 -6.44 27.88
C LYS A 329 10.94 -7.56 27.46
N SER A 330 10.19 -7.40 26.38
CA SER A 330 9.20 -8.38 25.93
C SER A 330 9.83 -9.58 25.23
N LYS A 331 10.98 -9.38 24.59
CA LYS A 331 11.63 -10.35 23.69
C LYS A 331 10.76 -10.72 22.47
N VAL A 332 9.78 -9.88 22.14
CA VAL A 332 8.89 -10.04 21.00
C VAL A 332 8.94 -8.75 20.17
N GLY A 333 9.19 -8.83 18.88
CA GLY A 333 9.26 -7.67 18.02
C GLY A 333 8.93 -7.96 16.56
N SER A 334 8.62 -6.90 15.83
CA SER A 334 8.41 -6.96 14.38
C SER A 334 9.75 -7.14 13.63
N PRO A 335 9.71 -7.56 12.35
CA PRO A 335 10.91 -7.71 11.54
C PRO A 335 11.82 -6.47 11.56
N VAL A 336 11.27 -5.25 11.36
CA VAL A 336 12.06 -4.01 11.39
C VAL A 336 12.72 -3.76 12.75
N GLU A 337 12.04 -4.07 13.86
CA GLU A 337 12.57 -3.93 15.21
C GLU A 337 13.73 -4.89 15.45
N MET A 338 13.61 -6.12 14.96
CA MET A 338 14.69 -7.11 15.03
C MET A 338 15.91 -6.69 14.21
N MET A 339 15.68 -6.19 13.00
CA MET A 339 16.74 -5.66 12.13
C MET A 339 17.48 -4.49 12.77
N LEU A 340 16.75 -3.49 13.31
CA LEU A 340 17.35 -2.34 13.98
C LEU A 340 18.09 -2.74 15.27
N THR A 341 17.61 -3.78 15.97
CA THR A 341 18.30 -4.32 17.15
C THR A 341 19.60 -5.01 16.75
N LEU A 342 19.59 -5.82 15.68
CA LEU A 342 20.80 -6.43 15.13
C LEU A 342 21.82 -5.36 14.72
N MET A 343 21.39 -4.31 14.02
CA MET A 343 22.23 -3.15 13.71
C MET A 343 22.87 -2.56 14.97
N GLY A 344 22.10 -2.35 16.03
CA GLY A 344 22.60 -1.83 17.29
C GLY A 344 23.67 -2.71 17.92
N ILE A 345 23.48 -4.04 17.93
CA ILE A 345 24.47 -5.00 18.43
C ILE A 345 25.76 -4.95 17.59
N LEU A 346 25.63 -4.98 16.26
CA LEU A 346 26.80 -4.92 15.38
C LEU A 346 27.60 -3.62 15.58
N LYS A 347 26.91 -2.49 15.67
CA LYS A 347 27.56 -1.19 15.95
C LYS A 347 28.25 -1.16 17.33
N SER A 348 27.68 -1.77 18.36
CA SER A 348 28.32 -1.83 19.68
C SER A 348 29.61 -2.64 19.67
N MET A 349 29.76 -3.59 18.74
CA MET A 349 30.98 -4.36 18.50
C MET A 349 31.95 -3.70 17.52
N GLY A 350 31.69 -2.47 17.09
CA GLY A 350 32.53 -1.73 16.13
C GLY A 350 32.37 -2.16 14.68
N ILE A 351 31.34 -2.94 14.35
CA ILE A 351 31.04 -3.37 12.98
C ILE A 351 30.16 -2.32 12.31
N LYS A 352 30.57 -1.84 11.12
CA LYS A 352 29.77 -0.92 10.33
C LYS A 352 28.53 -1.62 9.83
N CYS A 353 27.37 -1.05 10.16
CA CYS A 353 26.09 -1.61 9.78
C CYS A 353 25.04 -0.49 9.73
N ASP A 354 24.40 -0.30 8.60
CA ASP A 354 23.39 0.74 8.43
C ASP A 354 22.15 0.18 7.69
N PRO A 355 20.96 0.75 7.94
CA PRO A 355 19.74 0.26 7.32
C PRO A 355 19.63 0.71 5.86
N VAL A 356 18.96 -0.12 5.07
CA VAL A 356 18.62 0.16 3.68
C VAL A 356 17.13 -0.10 3.51
N LEU A 357 16.36 0.93 3.22
CA LEU A 357 14.93 0.78 2.90
C LEU A 357 14.79 0.25 1.48
N ILE A 358 13.95 -0.74 1.30
CA ILE A 358 13.64 -1.36 0.01
C ILE A 358 12.14 -1.41 -0.24
N GLY A 359 11.76 -1.44 -1.51
CA GLY A 359 10.42 -1.80 -1.93
C GLY A 359 10.41 -3.26 -2.34
N SER A 360 9.84 -4.15 -1.49
CA SER A 360 9.78 -5.57 -1.79
C SER A 360 8.90 -5.87 -3.01
N LYS A 361 9.07 -7.05 -3.61
CA LYS A 361 8.25 -7.45 -4.77
C LYS A 361 6.77 -7.61 -4.43
N GLY A 362 6.45 -7.93 -3.18
CA GLY A 362 5.08 -8.17 -2.75
C GLY A 362 4.25 -6.91 -2.54
N TYR A 363 4.84 -5.85 -1.97
CA TYR A 363 4.11 -4.68 -1.49
C TYR A 363 4.61 -3.33 -2.01
N GLY A 364 5.94 -3.19 -2.19
CA GLY A 364 6.57 -1.95 -2.60
C GLY A 364 6.52 -1.68 -4.10
N ARG A 365 7.52 -0.98 -4.60
CA ARG A 365 7.77 -0.76 -6.02
C ARG A 365 9.03 -1.51 -6.43
N SER A 366 8.96 -2.34 -7.46
CA SER A 366 10.12 -3.08 -7.96
C SER A 366 11.18 -2.16 -8.60
N GLU A 367 10.75 -1.01 -9.09
CA GLU A 367 11.61 0.06 -9.59
C GLU A 367 11.34 1.34 -8.81
N LEU A 368 12.40 1.93 -8.25
CA LEU A 368 12.30 3.16 -7.49
C LEU A 368 12.02 4.34 -8.43
N VAL A 369 11.18 5.26 -7.99
CA VAL A 369 11.01 6.54 -8.68
C VAL A 369 12.22 7.44 -8.42
N GLU A 370 12.59 8.30 -9.38
CA GLU A 370 13.81 9.11 -9.35
C GLU A 370 13.85 10.19 -8.27
N TYR A 371 12.76 10.45 -7.59
CA TYR A 371 12.65 11.47 -6.52
C TYR A 371 12.23 10.88 -5.19
N PRO A 372 12.55 11.53 -4.07
CA PRO A 372 12.23 11.04 -2.74
C PRO A 372 10.73 10.86 -2.56
N PHE A 373 10.32 9.62 -2.31
CA PHE A 373 8.94 9.21 -2.09
C PHE A 373 8.91 8.04 -1.13
N LEU A 374 8.45 8.27 0.10
CA LEU A 374 8.58 7.28 1.18
C LEU A 374 7.73 6.02 0.96
N ASN A 375 6.52 6.17 0.39
CA ASN A 375 5.60 5.04 0.17
C ASN A 375 6.08 4.04 -0.90
N GLN A 376 7.26 4.24 -1.49
CA GLN A 376 7.88 3.22 -2.34
C GLN A 376 8.66 2.16 -1.55
N PHE A 377 8.85 2.38 -0.24
CA PHE A 377 9.58 1.47 0.64
C PHE A 377 8.61 0.81 1.63
N ASP A 378 8.71 -0.48 1.80
CA ASP A 378 7.92 -1.27 2.72
C ASP A 378 8.75 -2.15 3.65
N GLU A 379 10.02 -2.41 3.34
CA GLU A 379 10.88 -3.26 4.13
C GLU A 379 12.28 -2.68 4.35
N ILE A 380 13.06 -3.34 5.19
CA ILE A 380 14.41 -2.95 5.56
C ILE A 380 15.37 -4.12 5.39
N LEU A 381 16.56 -3.83 4.82
CA LEU A 381 17.74 -4.68 4.91
C LEU A 381 18.83 -3.97 5.72
N LEU A 382 19.80 -4.69 6.21
CA LEU A 382 21.02 -4.10 6.76
C LEU A 382 22.19 -4.27 5.78
N LEU A 383 22.85 -3.18 5.45
CA LEU A 383 24.15 -3.22 4.77
C LEU A 383 25.27 -3.17 5.79
N THR A 384 26.11 -4.20 5.83
CA THR A 384 27.23 -4.31 6.73
C THR A 384 28.54 -4.54 5.98
N GLU A 385 29.66 -4.15 6.59
CA GLU A 385 30.99 -4.46 6.10
C GLU A 385 31.61 -5.50 7.06
N LEU A 386 31.79 -6.73 6.57
CA LEU A 386 32.37 -7.85 7.33
C LEU A 386 33.69 -8.26 6.69
N ASP A 387 34.77 -8.15 7.45
CA ASP A 387 36.13 -8.52 7.01
C ASP A 387 36.53 -7.88 5.65
N GLY A 388 36.09 -6.61 5.43
CA GLY A 388 36.36 -5.84 4.21
C GLY A 388 35.40 -6.14 3.03
N SER A 389 34.36 -6.96 3.25
CA SER A 389 33.36 -7.28 2.24
C SER A 389 31.99 -6.73 2.61
N LEU A 390 31.31 -6.07 1.66
CA LEU A 390 29.93 -5.62 1.85
C LEU A 390 28.96 -6.79 1.73
N GLN A 391 28.05 -6.88 2.68
CA GLN A 391 27.02 -7.91 2.74
C GLN A 391 25.70 -7.34 3.19
N PHE A 392 24.61 -7.81 2.59
CA PHE A 392 23.25 -7.56 3.10
C PHE A 392 22.88 -8.64 4.11
N LEU A 393 22.24 -8.22 5.22
CA LEU A 393 21.66 -9.11 6.22
C LEU A 393 20.15 -8.90 6.29
N ASP A 394 19.47 -10.01 6.55
CA ASP A 394 18.02 -10.06 6.76
C ASP A 394 17.72 -10.97 7.95
N LEU A 395 17.02 -10.47 8.95
CA LEU A 395 16.55 -11.21 10.14
C LEU A 395 15.02 -11.10 10.27
N SER A 396 14.32 -10.94 9.18
CA SER A 396 12.85 -10.89 9.18
C SER A 396 12.23 -12.28 9.29
N ASP A 397 12.89 -13.30 8.76
CA ASP A 397 12.47 -14.70 8.88
C ASP A 397 13.31 -15.46 9.92
N ARG A 398 12.62 -15.95 10.97
CA ARG A 398 13.25 -16.76 12.03
C ARG A 398 13.87 -18.06 11.49
N MET A 399 13.39 -18.61 10.39
CA MET A 399 13.93 -19.85 9.81
C MET A 399 15.14 -19.62 8.90
N ALA A 400 15.38 -18.40 8.49
CA ALA A 400 16.46 -18.05 7.59
C ALA A 400 17.85 -18.22 8.28
N PRO A 401 18.86 -18.77 7.60
CA PRO A 401 20.23 -18.80 8.10
C PRO A 401 20.90 -17.43 7.93
N PHE A 402 21.97 -17.19 8.71
CA PHE A 402 22.79 -15.99 8.57
C PHE A 402 23.27 -15.80 7.12
N GLY A 403 23.11 -14.57 6.59
CA GLY A 403 23.50 -14.22 5.23
C GLY A 403 22.50 -14.61 4.15
N TYR A 404 21.41 -15.26 4.48
CA TYR A 404 20.28 -15.43 3.55
C TYR A 404 19.44 -14.15 3.53
N VAL A 405 19.01 -13.76 2.35
CA VAL A 405 18.02 -12.69 2.12
C VAL A 405 16.92 -13.26 1.24
N ASP A 406 15.67 -13.04 1.64
CA ASP A 406 14.52 -13.55 0.89
C ASP A 406 14.50 -13.07 -0.57
N LEU A 407 14.02 -13.92 -1.49
CA LEU A 407 13.96 -13.61 -2.91
C LEU A 407 13.06 -12.43 -3.24
N ASP A 408 12.05 -12.17 -2.42
CA ASP A 408 11.17 -11.01 -2.58
C ASP A 408 11.88 -9.69 -2.30
N LYS A 409 12.99 -9.73 -1.57
CA LYS A 409 13.87 -8.58 -1.27
C LYS A 409 15.00 -8.38 -2.28
N HIS A 410 15.11 -9.24 -3.30
CA HIS A 410 16.06 -9.07 -4.42
C HIS A 410 15.53 -8.05 -5.42
N VAL A 411 15.69 -6.77 -5.10
CA VAL A 411 15.21 -5.62 -5.87
C VAL A 411 16.39 -4.86 -6.49
N ALA A 412 16.12 -3.94 -7.43
CA ALA A 412 17.17 -3.23 -8.15
C ALA A 412 17.94 -2.24 -7.28
N GLY A 413 17.28 -1.62 -6.30
CA GLY A 413 17.89 -0.59 -5.47
C GLY A 413 17.14 -0.36 -4.16
N GLY A 414 17.78 0.39 -3.26
CA GLY A 414 17.21 0.79 -1.98
C GLY A 414 17.78 2.12 -1.48
N LEU A 415 17.12 2.71 -0.48
CA LEU A 415 17.59 3.92 0.16
C LEU A 415 18.49 3.58 1.35
N TYR A 416 19.78 3.76 1.19
CA TYR A 416 20.78 3.64 2.25
C TYR A 416 20.63 4.79 3.23
N LEU A 417 20.41 4.48 4.49
CA LEU A 417 20.20 5.46 5.55
C LEU A 417 21.50 5.80 6.27
N GLN A 418 22.02 6.98 6.01
CA GLN A 418 23.15 7.54 6.73
C GLN A 418 22.90 9.02 6.96
N LYS A 419 23.05 9.48 8.22
CA LYS A 419 22.76 10.86 8.60
C LYS A 419 23.45 11.88 7.69
N LYS A 420 22.66 12.76 7.05
CA LYS A 420 23.08 13.78 6.08
C LYS A 420 23.74 13.24 4.81
N GLN A 421 23.70 11.93 4.56
CA GLN A 421 24.34 11.28 3.42
C GLN A 421 23.49 10.15 2.84
N SER A 422 22.21 10.10 3.19
CA SER A 422 21.29 9.08 2.67
C SER A 422 21.16 9.21 1.15
N LYS A 423 21.20 8.06 0.46
CA LYS A 423 21.18 8.00 -1.00
C LYS A 423 20.67 6.67 -1.51
N LEU A 424 20.19 6.66 -2.74
CA LEU A 424 19.88 5.40 -3.42
C LEU A 424 21.17 4.64 -3.72
N ILE A 425 21.13 3.33 -3.46
CA ILE A 425 22.22 2.41 -3.79
C ILE A 425 21.64 1.21 -4.55
N PRO A 426 22.44 0.58 -5.45
CA PRO A 426 22.04 -0.68 -6.06
C PRO A 426 22.06 -1.80 -5.00
N ILE A 427 21.11 -2.73 -5.11
CA ILE A 427 21.06 -3.94 -4.29
C ILE A 427 21.63 -5.10 -5.13
N ALA A 428 22.76 -5.62 -4.70
CA ALA A 428 23.41 -6.75 -5.35
C ALA A 428 23.57 -7.91 -4.35
N ILE A 429 22.56 -8.76 -4.28
CA ILE A 429 22.54 -9.94 -3.41
C ILE A 429 22.96 -11.15 -4.25
N ARG A 430 23.97 -11.89 -3.76
CA ARG A 430 24.45 -13.10 -4.41
C ARG A 430 24.21 -14.29 -3.48
N HIS A 431 23.41 -15.24 -3.91
CA HIS A 431 23.23 -16.52 -3.24
C HIS A 431 23.86 -17.65 -4.05
N ASN A 432 24.59 -18.53 -3.37
CA ASN A 432 24.95 -19.83 -3.88
C ASN A 432 24.12 -20.86 -3.09
N SER A 433 23.11 -21.47 -3.73
CA SER A 433 22.38 -22.57 -3.13
C SER A 433 22.90 -23.89 -3.72
N ASN A 434 23.31 -24.82 -2.84
CA ASN A 434 23.65 -26.18 -3.21
C ASN A 434 22.60 -27.12 -2.59
N MET A 435 21.85 -27.85 -3.44
CA MET A 435 20.98 -28.92 -2.96
C MET A 435 21.72 -30.25 -3.14
N VAL A 436 21.97 -30.95 -2.01
CA VAL A 436 22.55 -32.28 -2.03
C VAL A 436 21.48 -33.29 -1.66
N HIS A 437 21.07 -34.12 -2.62
CA HIS A 437 20.15 -35.23 -2.40
C HIS A 437 20.94 -36.48 -2.04
N PHE A 438 20.71 -37.01 -0.85
CA PHE A 438 21.17 -38.38 -0.47
C PHE A 438 19.97 -39.33 -0.60
N SER A 439 20.04 -40.29 -1.51
CA SER A 439 19.10 -41.42 -1.56
C SER A 439 19.83 -42.70 -1.16
N GLN A 440 19.32 -43.38 -0.13
CA GLN A 440 19.78 -44.75 0.20
C GLN A 440 18.73 -45.71 -0.30
N LEU A 441 19.09 -46.50 -1.33
CA LEU A 441 18.27 -47.61 -1.82
C LEU A 441 18.64 -48.84 -0.98
N ASN A 442 17.69 -49.35 -0.20
CA ASN A 442 17.79 -50.66 0.45
C ASN A 442 17.24 -51.74 -0.43
#